data_61f708daeb2895a22136cb90020dc472
#
_entry.id   61f708daeb2895a22136cb90020dc472
#
_cell.length_a   1.000
_cell.length_b   1.000
_cell.length_c   1.000
_cell.angle_alpha   90.00
_cell.angle_beta   90.00
_cell.angle_gamma   90.00
#
_symmetry.space_group_name_H-M   'P 1'
#
loop_
_entity.id
_entity.type
_entity.pdbx_description
1 polymer ?
#
loop_
_entity_poly.entity_id
_entity_poly.type
_entity_poly.pdbx_seq_one_letter_code
_entity_poly.pdbx_strand_id
1 'polypeptide(L)'
;MKIIDSHLHVWSNDTNKYPLNPERPTLPEGNATAEFLLECLDEAGVAGTLIVQPIVYGFDHKYVTECLHKWPDRFVGMCLINPKDPNAPAELERLVKEEGYRGVRVNPGLFPQGVSLDSDISDRIFEKAEELNIAIGFLINPEHFDAVDALMTRHPEVQVIIDHFGRCKAEDISANSPFQKLLSMARHPKLHIKISGFPVASSPKAEGVGERSEQDWPYRDVQPMVKQLIEIYGARRLMWGTDFPFIVRQCGYTRGLTLLSQETPGISPEDMEWLLSKTVEKVFGDFGTE
;
A
#
# COMPACT_ATOMS: atom_id res chain seq x y z
N MET A 1 9.71 1.34 20.51
CA MET A 1 9.90 1.02 19.05
C MET A 1 8.97 1.92 18.27
N LYS A 2 9.47 2.67 17.31
CA LYS A 2 8.66 3.50 16.41
C LYS A 2 7.80 2.59 15.52
N ILE A 3 6.55 2.96 15.30
CA ILE A 3 5.62 2.23 14.44
C ILE A 3 5.08 3.19 13.38
N ILE A 4 5.10 2.78 12.13
CA ILE A 4 4.61 3.55 10.98
C ILE A 4 3.67 2.67 10.17
N ASP A 5 2.46 3.15 9.90
CA ASP A 5 1.52 2.48 9.02
C ASP A 5 1.85 2.79 7.56
N SER A 6 2.33 1.81 6.82
CA SER A 6 2.80 2.00 5.45
C SER A 6 1.70 2.03 4.39
N HIS A 7 0.43 1.82 4.77
CA HIS A 7 -0.66 1.78 3.78
C HIS A 7 -2.02 2.08 4.38
N LEU A 8 -2.58 3.22 4.03
CA LEU A 8 -3.94 3.58 4.36
C LEU A 8 -4.50 4.67 3.43
N HIS A 9 -5.78 4.97 3.60
CA HIS A 9 -6.51 5.96 2.83
C HIS A 9 -7.28 6.91 3.74
N VAL A 10 -7.41 8.17 3.34
CA VAL A 10 -8.26 9.15 4.04
C VAL A 10 -9.17 9.87 3.06
N TRP A 11 -10.36 10.23 3.50
CA TRP A 11 -11.29 11.10 2.78
C TRP A 11 -12.17 11.90 3.72
N SER A 12 -12.63 13.05 3.22
CA SER A 12 -13.54 13.93 3.95
C SER A 12 -14.99 13.50 3.76
N ASN A 13 -15.82 13.76 4.77
CA ASN A 13 -17.26 13.64 4.65
C ASN A 13 -17.90 14.88 3.95
N ASP A 14 -17.14 15.99 3.78
CA ASP A 14 -17.59 17.19 3.06
C ASP A 14 -17.31 17.04 1.55
N THR A 15 -18.24 16.40 0.87
CA THR A 15 -18.18 16.19 -0.58
C THR A 15 -18.43 17.46 -1.40
N ASN A 16 -18.86 18.57 -0.79
CA ASN A 16 -18.96 19.86 -1.46
C ASN A 16 -17.59 20.52 -1.57
N LYS A 17 -16.79 20.47 -0.51
CA LYS A 17 -15.42 21.02 -0.50
C LYS A 17 -14.45 20.12 -1.26
N TYR A 18 -14.66 18.81 -1.19
CA TYR A 18 -13.82 17.77 -1.81
C TYR A 18 -14.69 16.84 -2.67
N PRO A 19 -14.98 17.25 -3.90
CA PRO A 19 -15.85 16.50 -4.81
C PRO A 19 -15.27 15.10 -5.09
N LEU A 20 -16.16 14.12 -5.15
CA LEU A 20 -15.78 12.75 -5.49
C LEU A 20 -15.55 12.62 -7.00
N ASN A 21 -14.71 11.65 -7.37
CA ASN A 21 -14.57 11.24 -8.75
C ASN A 21 -15.95 10.85 -9.33
N PRO A 22 -16.39 11.44 -10.46
CA PRO A 22 -17.67 11.12 -11.06
C PRO A 22 -17.87 9.63 -11.39
N GLU A 23 -16.79 8.90 -11.65
CA GLU A 23 -16.84 7.45 -11.87
C GLU A 23 -17.01 6.66 -10.56
N ARG A 24 -16.89 7.32 -9.41
CA ARG A 24 -17.03 6.76 -8.06
C ARG A 24 -17.77 7.71 -7.13
N PRO A 25 -19.08 7.93 -7.39
CA PRO A 25 -19.84 9.02 -6.77
C PRO A 25 -20.23 8.77 -5.31
N THR A 26 -19.80 7.68 -4.71
CA THR A 26 -20.14 7.32 -3.33
C THR A 26 -18.91 7.03 -2.50
N LEU A 27 -18.87 7.50 -1.26
CA LEU A 27 -17.86 7.12 -0.29
C LEU A 27 -18.09 5.68 0.17
N PRO A 28 -17.01 4.92 0.41
CA PRO A 28 -17.13 3.68 1.16
C PRO A 28 -17.69 3.93 2.56
N GLU A 29 -18.37 2.96 3.13
CA GLU A 29 -18.90 3.07 4.48
C GLU A 29 -17.78 3.23 5.53
N GLY A 30 -18.08 3.99 6.58
CA GLY A 30 -17.18 4.24 7.71
C GLY A 30 -16.56 5.63 7.69
N ASN A 31 -16.03 6.03 8.84
CA ASN A 31 -15.30 7.28 8.98
C ASN A 31 -13.85 7.09 8.53
N ALA A 32 -13.39 7.93 7.60
CA ALA A 32 -12.03 7.92 7.10
C ALA A 32 -11.41 9.33 7.08
N THR A 33 -11.91 10.24 7.90
CA THR A 33 -11.34 11.57 8.04
C THR A 33 -9.92 11.49 8.63
N ALA A 34 -9.07 12.43 8.26
CA ALA A 34 -7.72 12.50 8.81
C ALA A 34 -7.71 12.69 10.34
N GLU A 35 -8.69 13.41 10.88
CA GLU A 35 -8.88 13.59 12.32
C GLU A 35 -9.18 12.25 13.02
N PHE A 36 -10.09 11.45 12.49
CA PHE A 36 -10.37 10.12 13.04
C PHE A 36 -9.18 9.16 12.89
N LEU A 37 -8.45 9.26 11.78
CA LEU A 37 -7.20 8.52 11.65
C LEU A 37 -6.21 8.86 12.76
N LEU A 38 -6.02 10.16 13.07
CA LEU A 38 -5.12 10.58 14.15
C LEU A 38 -5.52 10.01 15.51
N GLU A 39 -6.82 9.97 15.83
CA GLU A 39 -7.31 9.30 17.03
C GLU A 39 -6.90 7.82 17.06
N CYS A 40 -7.06 7.10 15.94
CA CYS A 40 -6.64 5.71 15.83
C CYS A 40 -5.12 5.52 15.97
N LEU A 41 -4.32 6.41 15.36
CA LEU A 41 -2.86 6.38 15.46
C LEU A 41 -2.40 6.60 16.90
N ASP A 42 -2.97 7.59 17.57
CA ASP A 42 -2.62 7.96 18.95
C ASP A 42 -3.00 6.84 19.93
N GLU A 43 -4.20 6.26 19.79
CA GLU A 43 -4.65 5.11 20.60
C GLU A 43 -3.73 3.89 20.42
N ALA A 44 -3.28 3.62 19.20
CA ALA A 44 -2.43 2.47 18.90
C ALA A 44 -0.93 2.72 19.09
N GLY A 45 -0.51 3.97 19.42
CA GLY A 45 0.89 4.34 19.54
C GLY A 45 1.66 4.35 18.22
N VAL A 46 0.97 4.64 17.11
CA VAL A 46 1.55 4.72 15.76
C VAL A 46 2.05 6.15 15.51
N ALA A 47 3.34 6.30 15.22
CA ALA A 47 3.99 7.59 15.11
C ALA A 47 3.60 8.36 13.83
N GLY A 48 3.39 7.67 12.73
CA GLY A 48 3.04 8.29 11.46
C GLY A 48 2.55 7.29 10.42
N THR A 49 2.20 7.78 9.24
CA THR A 49 1.63 6.92 8.20
C THR A 49 1.90 7.41 6.78
N LEU A 50 1.93 6.45 5.85
CA LEU A 50 1.92 6.69 4.41
C LEU A 50 0.46 6.69 3.89
N ILE A 51 -0.06 7.87 3.58
CA ILE A 51 -1.37 8.03 2.95
C ILE A 51 -1.25 7.74 1.46
N VAL A 52 -1.92 6.72 0.98
CA VAL A 52 -2.05 6.44 -0.44
C VAL A 52 -3.28 7.15 -0.97
N GLN A 53 -3.13 7.96 -2.03
CA GLN A 53 -4.25 8.69 -2.66
C GLN A 53 -5.45 7.76 -2.88
N PRO A 54 -6.61 8.05 -2.30
CA PRO A 54 -7.78 7.20 -2.46
C PRO A 54 -8.44 7.41 -3.82
N ILE A 55 -8.88 6.32 -4.44
CA ILE A 55 -9.51 6.34 -5.77
C ILE A 55 -10.85 7.12 -5.80
N VAL A 56 -11.46 7.35 -4.65
CA VAL A 56 -12.70 8.13 -4.54
C VAL A 56 -12.54 9.59 -5.00
N TYR A 57 -11.34 10.12 -4.97
CA TYR A 57 -10.99 11.43 -5.53
C TYR A 57 -10.37 11.34 -6.92
N GLY A 58 -10.07 10.13 -7.41
CA GLY A 58 -9.32 9.96 -8.65
C GLY A 58 -7.99 10.69 -8.58
N PHE A 59 -7.79 11.65 -9.50
CA PHE A 59 -6.56 12.43 -9.62
C PHE A 59 -6.66 13.82 -8.96
N ASP A 60 -7.73 14.12 -8.22
CA ASP A 60 -7.80 15.31 -7.37
C ASP A 60 -7.15 15.03 -6.01
N HIS A 61 -5.99 15.65 -5.78
CA HIS A 61 -5.19 15.44 -4.58
C HIS A 61 -5.50 16.43 -3.45
N LYS A 62 -6.41 17.37 -3.67
CA LYS A 62 -6.65 18.49 -2.76
C LYS A 62 -6.78 18.09 -1.30
N TYR A 63 -7.63 17.09 -0.99
CA TYR A 63 -7.83 16.69 0.41
C TYR A 63 -6.57 16.07 1.03
N VAL A 64 -5.92 15.15 0.31
CA VAL A 64 -4.72 14.50 0.83
C VAL A 64 -3.58 15.52 0.97
N THR A 65 -3.36 16.38 -0.01
CA THR A 65 -2.36 17.46 0.05
C THR A 65 -2.61 18.39 1.25
N GLU A 66 -3.86 18.82 1.51
CA GLU A 66 -4.19 19.61 2.69
C GLU A 66 -3.85 18.85 3.99
N CYS A 67 -4.07 17.52 4.04
CA CYS A 67 -3.69 16.69 5.19
C CYS A 67 -2.18 16.61 5.38
N LEU A 68 -1.40 16.41 4.30
CA LEU A 68 0.06 16.37 4.36
C LEU A 68 0.63 17.68 4.91
N HIS A 69 0.12 18.83 4.44
CA HIS A 69 0.56 20.14 4.89
C HIS A 69 0.13 20.46 6.34
N LYS A 70 -1.04 19.97 6.77
CA LYS A 70 -1.56 20.21 8.11
C LYS A 70 -0.84 19.38 9.19
N TRP A 71 -0.40 18.18 8.85
CA TRP A 71 0.26 17.25 9.78
C TRP A 71 1.55 16.65 9.16
N PRO A 72 2.55 17.50 8.82
CA PRO A 72 3.75 17.07 8.10
C PRO A 72 4.61 16.08 8.91
N ASP A 73 4.51 16.11 10.24
CA ASP A 73 5.21 15.19 11.13
C ASP A 73 4.51 13.83 11.29
N ARG A 74 3.30 13.69 10.79
CA ARG A 74 2.49 12.47 10.93
C ARG A 74 2.22 11.78 9.58
N PHE A 75 2.18 12.55 8.50
CA PHE A 75 1.70 12.07 7.20
C PHE A 75 2.71 12.26 6.09
N VAL A 76 2.93 11.21 5.33
CA VAL A 76 3.64 11.20 4.04
C VAL A 76 2.66 10.74 2.97
N GLY A 77 2.76 11.25 1.75
CA GLY A 77 1.82 10.97 0.67
C GLY A 77 2.40 10.11 -0.45
N MET A 78 1.59 9.21 -0.97
CA MET A 78 1.80 8.53 -2.25
C MET A 78 0.66 8.94 -3.20
N CYS A 79 1.00 9.58 -4.32
CA CYS A 79 0.03 10.13 -5.27
C CYS A 79 -0.53 9.08 -6.26
N LEU A 80 -1.54 9.47 -7.02
CA LEU A 80 -2.02 8.82 -8.24
C LEU A 80 -1.80 9.74 -9.43
N ILE A 81 -1.47 9.19 -10.59
CA ILE A 81 -1.44 9.93 -11.86
C ILE A 81 -2.34 9.25 -12.88
N ASN A 82 -2.82 10.03 -13.84
CA ASN A 82 -3.65 9.50 -14.92
C ASN A 82 -2.77 8.87 -16.01
N PRO A 83 -2.70 7.55 -16.16
CA PRO A 83 -1.87 6.92 -17.17
C PRO A 83 -2.37 7.17 -18.60
N LYS A 84 -3.61 7.69 -18.76
CA LYS A 84 -4.18 8.08 -20.06
C LYS A 84 -3.74 9.47 -20.51
N ASP A 85 -3.18 10.27 -19.59
CA ASP A 85 -2.69 11.61 -19.90
C ASP A 85 -1.24 11.55 -20.38
N PRO A 86 -0.93 12.06 -21.58
CA PRO A 86 0.45 12.13 -22.07
C PRO A 86 1.35 13.01 -21.16
N ASN A 87 0.77 13.91 -20.37
CA ASN A 87 1.48 14.78 -19.43
C ASN A 87 1.64 14.15 -18.03
N ALA A 88 1.23 12.88 -17.81
CA ALA A 88 1.32 12.22 -16.52
C ALA A 88 2.72 12.30 -15.86
N PRO A 89 3.86 12.19 -16.58
CA PRO A 89 5.18 12.39 -15.96
C PRO A 89 5.42 13.81 -15.45
N ALA A 90 4.93 14.85 -16.12
CA ALA A 90 5.04 16.24 -15.67
C ALA A 90 4.14 16.49 -14.44
N GLU A 91 2.95 15.91 -14.41
CA GLU A 91 2.07 15.98 -13.24
C GLU A 91 2.68 15.25 -12.04
N LEU A 92 3.33 14.11 -12.26
CA LEU A 92 4.08 13.41 -11.21
C LEU A 92 5.17 14.31 -10.63
N GLU A 93 5.94 14.97 -11.48
CA GLU A 93 6.97 15.90 -11.05
C GLU A 93 6.41 17.06 -10.22
N ARG A 94 5.29 17.65 -10.64
CA ARG A 94 4.59 18.69 -9.90
C ARG A 94 4.13 18.22 -8.51
N LEU A 95 3.46 17.07 -8.43
CA LEU A 95 2.99 16.49 -7.17
C LEU A 95 4.14 16.23 -6.19
N VAL A 96 5.28 15.78 -6.69
CA VAL A 96 6.46 15.52 -5.85
C VAL A 96 7.12 16.83 -5.40
N LYS A 97 7.39 17.75 -6.33
CA LYS A 97 8.19 18.96 -6.04
C LYS A 97 7.39 20.06 -5.34
N GLU A 98 6.10 20.21 -5.68
CA GLU A 98 5.29 21.30 -5.18
C GLU A 98 4.35 20.90 -4.04
N GLU A 99 3.86 19.64 -4.03
CA GLU A 99 2.92 19.17 -3.02
C GLU A 99 3.53 18.17 -2.02
N GLY A 100 4.79 17.73 -2.22
CA GLY A 100 5.56 16.94 -1.26
C GLY A 100 5.25 15.45 -1.22
N TYR A 101 4.64 14.89 -2.28
CA TYR A 101 4.46 13.45 -2.39
C TYR A 101 5.80 12.72 -2.54
N ARG A 102 5.94 11.55 -1.91
CA ARG A 102 7.19 10.77 -1.90
C ARG A 102 7.09 9.44 -2.65
N GLY A 103 6.02 9.23 -3.38
CA GLY A 103 5.82 8.05 -4.22
C GLY A 103 4.58 8.17 -5.08
N VAL A 104 4.47 7.28 -6.06
CA VAL A 104 3.31 7.18 -6.95
C VAL A 104 2.74 5.77 -6.92
N ARG A 105 1.42 5.64 -6.90
CA ARG A 105 0.72 4.36 -7.01
C ARG A 105 0.25 4.14 -8.44
N VAL A 106 0.52 2.97 -8.98
CA VAL A 106 0.03 2.50 -10.27
C VAL A 106 -1.05 1.45 -10.05
N ASN A 107 -2.16 1.61 -10.76
CA ASN A 107 -3.28 0.67 -10.76
C ASN A 107 -3.64 0.33 -12.21
N PRO A 108 -3.53 -0.95 -12.63
CA PRO A 108 -3.84 -1.38 -14.01
C PRO A 108 -5.25 -0.99 -14.48
N GLY A 109 -6.22 -0.94 -13.56
CA GLY A 109 -7.59 -0.51 -13.86
C GLY A 109 -7.73 0.94 -14.32
N LEU A 110 -6.69 1.76 -14.21
CA LEU A 110 -6.67 3.14 -14.69
C LEU A 110 -6.08 3.27 -16.09
N PHE A 111 -5.41 2.23 -16.60
CA PHE A 111 -4.83 2.22 -17.95
C PHE A 111 -5.90 2.23 -19.04
N PRO A 112 -5.54 2.67 -20.26
CA PRO A 112 -6.45 2.50 -21.40
C PRO A 112 -6.78 1.02 -21.61
N GLN A 113 -8.01 0.76 -22.05
CA GLN A 113 -8.45 -0.63 -22.31
C GLN A 113 -7.53 -1.33 -23.31
N GLY A 114 -7.09 -2.54 -23.01
CA GLY A 114 -6.22 -3.34 -23.86
C GLY A 114 -4.74 -2.95 -23.85
N VAL A 115 -4.35 -1.94 -23.07
CA VAL A 115 -2.94 -1.57 -22.90
C VAL A 115 -2.33 -2.38 -21.75
N SER A 116 -1.22 -3.05 -22.04
CA SER A 116 -0.47 -3.81 -21.04
C SER A 116 0.15 -2.90 -19.99
N LEU A 117 0.27 -3.43 -18.76
CA LEU A 117 0.93 -2.71 -17.66
C LEU A 117 2.42 -2.46 -17.94
N ASP A 118 3.08 -3.30 -18.73
CA ASP A 118 4.50 -3.16 -19.11
C ASP A 118 4.73 -2.38 -20.42
N SER A 119 3.77 -1.53 -20.80
CA SER A 119 3.82 -0.65 -21.97
C SER A 119 4.68 0.59 -21.75
N ASP A 120 4.96 1.33 -22.84
CA ASP A 120 5.66 2.61 -22.85
C ASP A 120 5.06 3.64 -21.87
N ILE A 121 3.78 3.51 -21.52
CA ILE A 121 3.16 4.36 -20.48
C ILE A 121 3.85 4.15 -19.13
N SER A 122 4.05 2.89 -18.75
CA SER A 122 4.75 2.57 -17.50
C SER A 122 6.23 2.89 -17.58
N ASP A 123 6.89 2.65 -18.71
CA ASP A 123 8.30 3.00 -18.86
C ASP A 123 8.53 4.50 -18.59
N ARG A 124 7.70 5.39 -19.14
CA ARG A 124 7.79 6.84 -18.86
C ARG A 124 7.54 7.20 -17.38
N ILE A 125 6.65 6.45 -16.69
CA ILE A 125 6.43 6.63 -15.26
C ILE A 125 7.66 6.18 -14.46
N PHE A 126 8.27 5.06 -14.85
CA PHE A 126 9.48 4.53 -14.22
C PHE A 126 10.67 5.47 -14.41
N GLU A 127 10.91 5.96 -15.63
CA GLU A 127 11.95 6.94 -15.93
C GLU A 127 11.79 8.21 -15.08
N LYS A 128 10.55 8.72 -14.95
CA LYS A 128 10.30 9.91 -14.12
C LYS A 128 10.46 9.59 -12.63
N ALA A 129 10.04 8.44 -12.15
CA ALA A 129 10.22 8.04 -10.76
C ALA A 129 11.72 7.86 -10.40
N GLU A 130 12.52 7.33 -11.33
CA GLU A 130 13.98 7.23 -11.17
C GLU A 130 14.62 8.62 -11.09
N GLU A 131 14.26 9.54 -12.02
CA GLU A 131 14.72 10.94 -12.01
C GLU A 131 14.39 11.65 -10.69
N LEU A 132 13.20 11.44 -10.16
CA LEU A 132 12.73 12.05 -8.92
C LEU A 132 13.18 11.29 -7.65
N ASN A 133 13.82 10.14 -7.81
CA ASN A 133 14.20 9.22 -6.73
C ASN A 133 13.04 8.87 -5.78
N ILE A 134 11.89 8.51 -6.35
CA ILE A 134 10.69 8.12 -5.60
C ILE A 134 10.30 6.67 -5.86
N ALA A 135 9.52 6.08 -4.95
CA ALA A 135 9.02 4.73 -5.10
C ALA A 135 7.75 4.64 -5.95
N ILE A 136 7.60 3.53 -6.67
CA ILE A 136 6.37 3.15 -7.38
C ILE A 136 5.67 2.03 -6.62
N GLY A 137 4.44 2.26 -6.18
CA GLY A 137 3.57 1.25 -5.58
C GLY A 137 2.60 0.67 -6.60
N PHE A 138 2.36 -0.63 -6.56
CA PHE A 138 1.42 -1.32 -7.42
C PHE A 138 0.26 -1.93 -6.64
N LEU A 139 -0.97 -1.57 -7.01
CA LEU A 139 -2.16 -2.31 -6.63
C LEU A 139 -2.52 -3.26 -7.79
N ILE A 140 -2.07 -4.50 -7.70
CA ILE A 140 -2.17 -5.49 -8.77
C ILE A 140 -2.73 -6.82 -8.27
N ASN A 141 -3.22 -7.60 -9.20
CA ASN A 141 -3.51 -9.02 -9.00
C ASN A 141 -2.37 -9.87 -9.58
N PRO A 142 -2.34 -11.17 -9.28
CA PRO A 142 -1.27 -12.08 -9.73
C PRO A 142 -1.04 -12.11 -11.24
N GLU A 143 -2.07 -11.91 -12.05
CA GLU A 143 -1.95 -11.88 -13.52
C GLU A 143 -1.04 -10.75 -14.04
N HIS A 144 -0.72 -9.76 -13.21
CA HIS A 144 0.16 -8.66 -13.59
C HIS A 144 1.63 -8.85 -13.15
N PHE A 145 1.95 -9.94 -12.45
CA PHE A 145 3.30 -10.14 -11.91
C PHE A 145 4.38 -10.20 -13.01
N ASP A 146 4.08 -10.83 -14.14
CA ASP A 146 5.03 -10.89 -15.26
C ASP A 146 5.32 -9.51 -15.85
N ALA A 147 4.30 -8.64 -15.92
CA ALA A 147 4.48 -7.27 -16.40
C ALA A 147 5.34 -6.43 -15.43
N VAL A 148 5.10 -6.53 -14.12
CA VAL A 148 5.94 -5.84 -13.12
C VAL A 148 7.36 -6.38 -13.11
N ASP A 149 7.55 -7.69 -13.26
CA ASP A 149 8.83 -8.35 -13.37
C ASP A 149 9.64 -7.85 -14.58
N ALA A 150 8.98 -7.68 -15.72
CA ALA A 150 9.57 -7.13 -16.95
C ALA A 150 9.96 -5.64 -16.75
N LEU A 151 9.09 -4.82 -16.14
CA LEU A 151 9.37 -3.43 -15.81
C LEU A 151 10.59 -3.29 -14.89
N MET A 152 10.66 -4.07 -13.81
CA MET A 152 11.79 -4.06 -12.89
C MET A 152 13.10 -4.55 -13.53
N THR A 153 13.01 -5.40 -14.54
CA THR A 153 14.19 -5.83 -15.30
C THR A 153 14.74 -4.70 -16.17
N ARG A 154 13.85 -3.86 -16.74
CA ARG A 154 14.25 -2.68 -17.54
C ARG A 154 14.70 -1.50 -16.69
N HIS A 155 14.11 -1.35 -15.49
CA HIS A 155 14.35 -0.23 -14.59
C HIS A 155 14.83 -0.71 -13.20
N PRO A 156 16.02 -1.32 -13.10
CA PRO A 156 16.46 -2.01 -11.87
C PRO A 156 16.75 -1.07 -10.70
N GLU A 157 16.90 0.23 -10.94
CA GLU A 157 17.21 1.22 -9.91
C GLU A 157 15.96 1.79 -9.20
N VAL A 158 14.76 1.60 -9.77
CA VAL A 158 13.52 2.10 -9.19
C VAL A 158 13.07 1.25 -8.01
N GLN A 159 12.73 1.90 -6.88
CA GLN A 159 12.09 1.23 -5.75
C GLN A 159 10.66 0.86 -6.12
N VAL A 160 10.33 -0.42 -6.08
CA VAL A 160 8.98 -0.93 -6.39
C VAL A 160 8.36 -1.56 -5.15
N ILE A 161 7.07 -1.33 -4.97
CA ILE A 161 6.29 -1.87 -3.86
C ILE A 161 5.06 -2.56 -4.42
N ILE A 162 4.80 -3.79 -4.00
CA ILE A 162 3.54 -4.48 -4.29
C ILE A 162 2.67 -4.44 -3.04
N ASP A 163 1.45 -3.89 -3.17
CA ASP A 163 0.49 -3.78 -2.10
C ASP A 163 -0.16 -5.15 -1.77
N HIS A 164 -0.52 -5.38 -0.49
CA HIS A 164 -1.43 -6.43 -0.03
C HIS A 164 -1.07 -7.85 -0.50
N PHE A 165 0.17 -8.29 -0.26
CA PHE A 165 0.64 -9.62 -0.69
C PHE A 165 0.49 -9.86 -2.21
N GLY A 166 0.41 -8.79 -3.04
CA GLY A 166 0.06 -8.91 -4.46
C GLY A 166 -1.33 -9.50 -4.70
N ARG A 167 -2.24 -9.34 -3.73
CA ARG A 167 -3.59 -9.93 -3.70
C ARG A 167 -3.61 -11.47 -3.82
N CYS A 168 -2.50 -12.14 -3.55
CA CYS A 168 -2.48 -13.59 -3.35
C CYS A 168 -3.34 -13.98 -2.13
N LYS A 169 -3.87 -15.18 -2.16
CA LYS A 169 -4.70 -15.74 -1.09
C LYS A 169 -3.93 -16.75 -0.25
N ALA A 170 -4.36 -16.96 0.99
CA ALA A 170 -3.76 -17.95 1.86
C ALA A 170 -3.77 -19.37 1.27
N GLU A 171 -4.76 -19.69 0.45
CA GLU A 171 -4.84 -20.96 -0.30
C GLU A 171 -3.80 -21.09 -1.42
N ASP A 172 -3.21 -19.97 -1.87
CA ASP A 172 -2.20 -19.91 -2.93
C ASP A 172 -0.79 -20.29 -2.44
N ILE A 173 -0.64 -20.84 -1.25
CA ILE A 173 0.68 -21.15 -0.67
C ILE A 173 1.35 -22.36 -1.31
N SER A 174 0.60 -23.15 -2.09
CA SER A 174 1.08 -24.39 -2.72
C SER A 174 2.11 -24.13 -3.84
N ALA A 175 2.83 -25.17 -4.24
CA ALA A 175 3.76 -25.12 -5.36
C ALA A 175 3.05 -24.73 -6.67
N ASN A 176 3.74 -23.93 -7.50
CA ASN A 176 3.23 -23.39 -8.76
C ASN A 176 2.03 -22.42 -8.64
N SER A 177 1.81 -21.88 -7.47
CA SER A 177 0.76 -20.89 -7.22
C SER A 177 1.20 -19.46 -7.56
N PRO A 178 0.25 -18.52 -7.65
CA PRO A 178 0.58 -17.09 -7.80
C PRO A 178 1.51 -16.58 -6.69
N PHE A 179 1.35 -17.06 -5.46
CA PHE A 179 2.22 -16.66 -4.35
C PHE A 179 3.67 -17.11 -4.55
N GLN A 180 3.91 -18.31 -5.12
CA GLN A 180 5.26 -18.76 -5.47
C GLN A 180 5.90 -17.88 -6.55
N LYS A 181 5.11 -17.37 -7.49
CA LYS A 181 5.59 -16.37 -8.46
C LYS A 181 6.01 -15.08 -7.76
N LEU A 182 5.20 -14.56 -6.83
CA LEU A 182 5.57 -13.40 -6.01
C LEU A 182 6.88 -13.64 -5.26
N LEU A 183 7.07 -14.81 -4.63
CA LEU A 183 8.31 -15.16 -3.95
C LEU A 183 9.52 -15.18 -4.91
N SER A 184 9.35 -15.68 -6.14
CA SER A 184 10.43 -15.72 -7.13
C SER A 184 10.90 -14.33 -7.60
N MET A 185 10.04 -13.31 -7.49
CA MET A 185 10.37 -11.91 -7.79
C MET A 185 11.32 -11.29 -6.77
N ALA A 186 11.61 -11.97 -5.65
CA ALA A 186 12.60 -11.52 -4.66
C ALA A 186 14.02 -11.38 -5.23
N ARG A 187 14.29 -11.89 -6.45
CA ARG A 187 15.52 -11.63 -7.19
C ARG A 187 15.76 -10.16 -7.51
N HIS A 188 14.69 -9.33 -7.55
CA HIS A 188 14.81 -7.88 -7.69
C HIS A 188 15.10 -7.25 -6.31
N PRO A 189 16.29 -6.70 -6.07
CA PRO A 189 16.69 -6.21 -4.74
C PRO A 189 15.91 -4.97 -4.30
N LYS A 190 15.32 -4.23 -5.25
CA LYS A 190 14.53 -3.02 -5.02
C LYS A 190 13.01 -3.30 -4.91
N LEU A 191 12.60 -4.58 -4.93
CA LEU A 191 11.20 -4.95 -4.72
C LEU A 191 10.87 -5.09 -3.24
N HIS A 192 9.80 -4.42 -2.82
CA HIS A 192 9.25 -4.46 -1.48
C HIS A 192 7.81 -4.98 -1.52
N ILE A 193 7.37 -5.64 -0.45
CA ILE A 193 6.00 -6.14 -0.33
C ILE A 193 5.34 -5.51 0.89
N LYS A 194 4.12 -5.00 0.72
CA LYS A 194 3.28 -4.60 1.85
C LYS A 194 2.55 -5.79 2.44
N ILE A 195 2.84 -6.05 3.70
CA ILE A 195 2.11 -6.99 4.55
C ILE A 195 0.90 -6.24 5.11
N SER A 196 -0.16 -6.14 4.30
CA SER A 196 -1.38 -5.39 4.58
C SER A 196 -2.57 -6.07 3.92
N GLY A 197 -3.80 -5.68 4.26
CA GLY A 197 -4.99 -6.29 3.69
C GLY A 197 -5.17 -7.77 4.11
N PHE A 198 -4.82 -8.12 5.34
CA PHE A 198 -4.98 -9.48 5.87
C PHE A 198 -6.37 -10.07 5.63
N PRO A 199 -7.47 -9.31 5.82
CA PRO A 199 -8.80 -9.83 5.52
C PRO A 199 -9.00 -10.19 4.06
N VAL A 200 -8.31 -9.49 3.15
CA VAL A 200 -8.36 -9.79 1.71
C VAL A 200 -7.51 -11.00 1.37
N ALA A 201 -6.35 -11.18 2.00
CA ALA A 201 -5.44 -12.30 1.77
C ALA A 201 -5.97 -13.62 2.36
N SER A 202 -6.69 -13.55 3.48
CA SER A 202 -7.30 -14.73 4.11
C SER A 202 -8.30 -15.42 3.17
N SER A 203 -8.35 -16.73 3.17
CA SER A 203 -9.29 -17.52 2.37
C SER A 203 -10.72 -17.37 2.89
N PRO A 204 -11.74 -17.32 2.01
CA PRO A 204 -13.14 -17.32 2.46
C PRO A 204 -13.42 -18.63 3.21
N LYS A 205 -14.06 -18.52 4.38
CA LYS A 205 -14.65 -19.72 5.01
C LYS A 205 -15.75 -20.26 4.11
N ALA A 206 -15.83 -21.59 4.02
CA ALA A 206 -16.79 -22.30 3.17
C ALA A 206 -18.22 -21.76 3.30
N GLU A 207 -18.84 -21.58 2.13
CA GLU A 207 -20.24 -21.30 1.83
C GLU A 207 -21.05 -20.39 2.78
N GLY A 208 -21.43 -19.22 2.27
CA GLY A 208 -22.58 -18.44 2.75
C GLY A 208 -22.28 -17.26 3.64
N VAL A 209 -21.04 -16.88 3.86
CA VAL A 209 -20.71 -15.70 4.66
C VAL A 209 -20.30 -14.56 3.71
N GLY A 210 -21.17 -13.57 3.63
CA GLY A 210 -20.84 -12.24 3.12
C GLY A 210 -19.62 -11.64 3.80
N GLU A 211 -19.34 -10.37 3.54
CA GLU A 211 -18.18 -9.61 4.04
C GLU A 211 -17.55 -10.16 5.32
N ARG A 212 -16.21 -10.37 5.29
CA ARG A 212 -15.42 -10.91 6.39
C ARG A 212 -15.67 -10.12 7.68
N SER A 213 -16.10 -10.81 8.71
CA SER A 213 -16.47 -10.26 10.00
C SER A 213 -15.29 -10.25 10.97
N GLU A 214 -15.44 -9.51 12.10
CA GLU A 214 -14.52 -9.58 13.26
C GLU A 214 -14.22 -11.01 13.74
N GLN A 215 -15.07 -11.98 13.41
CA GLN A 215 -14.92 -13.39 13.77
C GLN A 215 -13.76 -14.09 13.03
N ASP A 216 -13.26 -13.50 11.95
CA ASP A 216 -12.14 -14.08 11.18
C ASP A 216 -10.77 -13.66 11.71
N TRP A 217 -10.71 -12.62 12.55
CA TRP A 217 -9.48 -12.24 13.23
C TRP A 217 -9.00 -13.42 14.13
N PRO A 218 -7.71 -13.76 14.19
CA PRO A 218 -6.55 -13.03 13.66
C PRO A 218 -6.01 -13.54 12.29
N TYR A 219 -6.82 -14.02 11.39
CA TYR A 219 -6.45 -14.45 10.03
C TYR A 219 -5.25 -15.41 10.01
N ARG A 220 -5.33 -16.50 10.80
CA ARG A 220 -4.21 -17.44 11.04
C ARG A 220 -3.73 -18.15 9.78
N ASP A 221 -4.59 -18.29 8.79
CA ASP A 221 -4.32 -18.85 7.48
C ASP A 221 -3.34 -17.97 6.64
N VAL A 222 -3.22 -16.69 6.94
CA VAL A 222 -2.29 -15.76 6.28
C VAL A 222 -0.87 -15.81 6.89
N GLN A 223 -0.74 -16.25 8.13
CA GLN A 223 0.56 -16.26 8.83
C GLN A 223 1.66 -17.06 8.12
N PRO A 224 1.39 -18.23 7.48
CA PRO A 224 2.39 -18.93 6.69
C PRO A 224 2.92 -18.09 5.50
N MET A 225 2.09 -17.24 4.88
CA MET A 225 2.52 -16.32 3.83
C MET A 225 3.51 -15.28 4.39
N VAL A 226 3.20 -14.70 5.55
CA VAL A 226 4.10 -13.73 6.22
C VAL A 226 5.46 -14.36 6.50
N LYS A 227 5.48 -15.59 7.03
CA LYS A 227 6.73 -16.30 7.33
C LYS A 227 7.57 -16.56 6.08
N GLN A 228 6.95 -17.03 5.00
CA GLN A 228 7.66 -17.26 3.73
C GLN A 228 8.19 -15.95 3.12
N LEU A 229 7.42 -14.85 3.21
CA LEU A 229 7.91 -13.55 2.78
C LEU A 229 9.13 -13.09 3.59
N ILE A 230 9.11 -13.25 4.91
CA ILE A 230 10.28 -12.92 5.77
C ILE A 230 11.48 -13.79 5.40
N GLU A 231 11.29 -15.08 5.17
CA GLU A 231 12.36 -16.02 4.80
C GLU A 231 12.99 -15.66 3.44
N ILE A 232 12.20 -15.30 2.45
CA ILE A 232 12.65 -15.11 1.06
C ILE A 232 13.08 -13.67 0.77
N TYR A 233 12.31 -12.67 1.22
CA TYR A 233 12.60 -11.25 1.01
C TYR A 233 13.50 -10.66 2.10
N GLY A 234 13.43 -11.22 3.32
CA GLY A 234 13.96 -10.59 4.52
C GLY A 234 13.10 -9.41 4.99
N ALA A 235 13.05 -9.15 6.29
CA ALA A 235 12.23 -8.09 6.88
C ALA A 235 12.52 -6.69 6.29
N ARG A 236 13.75 -6.45 5.82
CA ARG A 236 14.22 -5.19 5.23
C ARG A 236 13.61 -4.84 3.87
N ARG A 237 12.77 -5.71 3.31
CA ARG A 237 12.00 -5.48 2.07
C ARG A 237 10.50 -5.71 2.27
N LEU A 238 10.06 -5.75 3.52
CA LEU A 238 8.66 -5.91 3.89
C LEU A 238 8.23 -4.73 4.75
N MET A 239 6.99 -4.28 4.60
CA MET A 239 6.44 -3.20 5.41
C MET A 239 4.98 -3.48 5.77
N TRP A 240 4.67 -3.29 7.04
CA TRP A 240 3.31 -3.46 7.56
C TRP A 240 2.42 -2.27 7.23
N GLY A 241 1.13 -2.51 7.01
CA GLY A 241 0.10 -1.48 6.85
C GLY A 241 -1.29 -2.01 7.20
N THR A 242 -2.18 -1.12 7.63
CA THR A 242 -3.53 -1.51 8.06
C THR A 242 -4.54 -1.59 6.93
N ASP A 243 -4.39 -0.79 5.88
CA ASP A 243 -5.44 -0.51 4.91
C ASP A 243 -6.66 0.19 5.56
N PHE A 244 -6.39 1.13 6.51
CA PHE A 244 -7.43 2.00 7.06
C PHE A 244 -8.15 2.76 5.91
N PRO A 245 -9.46 2.96 5.94
CA PRO A 245 -10.38 2.70 7.06
C PRO A 245 -10.94 1.28 7.08
N PHE A 246 -10.65 0.43 6.09
CA PHE A 246 -11.27 -0.89 5.95
C PHE A 246 -10.99 -1.78 7.16
N ILE A 247 -9.79 -1.72 7.71
CA ILE A 247 -9.40 -2.51 8.89
C ILE A 247 -10.27 -2.21 10.13
N VAL A 248 -10.77 -0.97 10.26
CA VAL A 248 -11.59 -0.56 11.40
C VAL A 248 -12.86 -1.40 11.50
N ARG A 249 -13.51 -1.64 10.35
CA ARG A 249 -14.73 -2.46 10.27
C ARG A 249 -14.45 -3.96 10.34
N GLN A 250 -13.24 -4.38 9.99
CA GLN A 250 -12.88 -5.81 9.90
C GLN A 250 -12.42 -6.37 11.25
N CYS A 251 -11.59 -5.63 11.98
CA CYS A 251 -11.11 -6.09 13.29
C CYS A 251 -10.76 -4.96 14.26
N GLY A 252 -10.85 -3.70 13.83
CA GLY A 252 -10.38 -2.54 14.58
C GLY A 252 -8.91 -2.20 14.29
N TYR A 253 -8.56 -0.90 14.39
CA TYR A 253 -7.24 -0.40 14.00
C TYR A 253 -6.11 -1.04 14.85
N THR A 254 -6.23 -0.98 16.17
CA THR A 254 -5.25 -1.54 17.12
C THR A 254 -5.05 -3.05 16.93
N ARG A 255 -6.12 -3.80 16.69
CA ARG A 255 -6.02 -5.24 16.38
C ARG A 255 -5.30 -5.50 15.06
N GLY A 256 -5.43 -4.61 14.07
CA GLY A 256 -4.67 -4.67 12.82
C GLY A 256 -3.15 -4.65 13.05
N LEU A 257 -2.68 -3.86 14.01
CA LEU A 257 -1.26 -3.84 14.41
C LEU A 257 -0.84 -5.16 15.08
N THR A 258 -1.68 -5.75 15.93
CA THR A 258 -1.34 -6.98 16.66
C THR A 258 -1.20 -8.21 15.76
N LEU A 259 -1.71 -8.17 14.52
CA LEU A 259 -1.57 -9.28 13.56
C LEU A 259 -0.12 -9.70 13.33
N LEU A 260 0.82 -8.76 13.28
CA LEU A 260 2.26 -9.08 13.20
C LEU A 260 2.88 -9.28 14.59
N SER A 261 2.65 -8.33 15.49
CA SER A 261 3.39 -8.25 16.75
C SER A 261 3.04 -9.34 17.77
N GLN A 262 1.83 -9.88 17.71
CA GLN A 262 1.34 -10.86 18.67
C GLN A 262 0.88 -12.19 18.03
N GLU A 263 0.27 -12.12 16.85
CA GLU A 263 -0.36 -13.29 16.24
C GLU A 263 0.55 -14.05 15.25
N THR A 264 1.72 -13.48 14.88
CA THR A 264 2.71 -14.13 14.02
C THR A 264 3.96 -14.49 14.83
N PRO A 265 4.00 -15.69 15.47
CA PRO A 265 5.11 -16.07 16.32
C PRO A 265 6.39 -16.31 15.54
N GLY A 266 7.55 -16.02 16.18
CA GLY A 266 8.87 -16.32 15.66
C GLY A 266 9.51 -15.19 14.85
N ILE A 267 8.90 -14.00 14.79
CA ILE A 267 9.54 -12.79 14.24
C ILE A 267 10.51 -12.26 15.31
N SER A 268 11.78 -12.04 14.94
CA SER A 268 12.75 -11.45 15.86
C SER A 268 12.43 -9.99 16.17
N PRO A 269 12.86 -9.44 17.33
CA PRO A 269 12.69 -8.02 17.62
C PRO A 269 13.31 -7.09 16.55
N GLU A 270 14.45 -7.46 15.98
CA GLU A 270 15.09 -6.70 14.89
C GLU A 270 14.23 -6.73 13.62
N ASP A 271 13.72 -7.90 13.23
CA ASP A 271 12.85 -8.00 12.05
C ASP A 271 11.54 -7.22 12.26
N MET A 272 11.00 -7.25 13.49
CA MET A 272 9.80 -6.47 13.82
C MET A 272 10.02 -4.98 13.64
N GLU A 273 11.18 -4.44 14.04
CA GLU A 273 11.51 -3.03 13.79
C GLU A 273 11.58 -2.70 12.29
N TRP A 274 12.12 -3.61 11.47
CA TRP A 274 12.13 -3.43 10.01
C TRP A 274 10.72 -3.44 9.44
N LEU A 275 9.89 -4.38 9.83
CA LEU A 275 8.51 -4.52 9.36
C LEU A 275 7.64 -3.33 9.73
N LEU A 276 7.80 -2.79 10.95
CA LEU A 276 6.92 -1.77 11.50
C LEU A 276 7.39 -0.32 11.27
N SER A 277 8.67 -0.09 10.91
CA SER A 277 9.16 1.28 10.67
C SER A 277 10.32 1.38 9.69
N LYS A 278 11.44 0.68 9.92
CA LYS A 278 12.71 0.96 9.23
C LYS A 278 12.61 0.79 7.71
N THR A 279 11.85 -0.19 7.23
CA THR A 279 11.69 -0.41 5.78
C THR A 279 10.94 0.74 5.12
N VAL A 280 9.85 1.21 5.71
CA VAL A 280 9.09 2.33 5.14
C VAL A 280 9.89 3.64 5.20
N GLU A 281 10.63 3.88 6.29
CA GLU A 281 11.53 5.04 6.39
C GLU A 281 12.69 5.00 5.38
N LYS A 282 13.26 3.82 5.16
CA LYS A 282 14.32 3.63 4.16
C LYS A 282 13.83 4.00 2.74
N VAL A 283 12.57 3.71 2.43
CA VAL A 283 12.00 3.93 1.08
C VAL A 283 11.46 5.35 0.93
N PHE A 284 10.79 5.90 1.93
CA PHE A 284 10.07 7.16 1.85
C PHE A 284 10.69 8.31 2.66
N GLY A 285 11.78 8.05 3.39
CA GLY A 285 12.37 9.02 4.31
C GLY A 285 11.63 9.08 5.65
N ASP A 286 12.02 10.03 6.51
CA ASP A 286 11.52 10.14 7.87
C ASP A 286 10.02 10.46 7.94
N PHE A 287 9.36 9.85 8.92
CA PHE A 287 7.98 10.09 9.33
C PHE A 287 7.99 10.68 10.74
N GLY A 288 7.98 12.00 10.81
CA GLY A 288 7.96 12.72 12.09
C GLY A 288 9.27 12.67 12.86
N THR A 289 9.39 13.57 13.82
CA THR A 289 10.46 13.56 14.83
C THR A 289 10.19 12.52 15.90
N GLU A 290 11.25 11.93 16.47
CA GLU A 290 11.19 11.06 17.65
C GLU A 290 10.44 11.70 18.83
#